data_a0f0ef02f68cc562ae43ee92c714161a
#
_entry.id   a0f0ef02f68cc562ae43ee92c714161a
#
_cell.length_a   1.000
_cell.length_b   1.000
_cell.length_c   1.000
_cell.angle_alpha   90.00
_cell.angle_beta   90.00
_cell.angle_gamma   90.00
#
_symmetry.space_group_name_H-M   'P 1'
#
loop_
_entity.id
_entity.type
_entity.pdbx_description
1 polymer ?
#
loop_
_entity_poly.entity_id
_entity_poly.type
_entity_poly.pdbx_seq_one_letter_code
_entity_poly.pdbx_strand_id
1 'polypeptide(L)'
;MGNDAAVLLGDFWLVKAMDLILACGPESERLIRIFAKTLSDLAEGEMLQLQKARQGDTSRDDYFRIIYSKTASLFEASCVSAAICAGASEKQLSAAREFGIRIGIAFQIKDDILDVTSSAEVLGKNVGKDARDEKSTFVTLLGFDAACDYLNKEACGARAVLGKLKERGYATDDYEILTDYLVNRDM
;
A
#
# COMPACT_ATOMS: atom_id res chain seq x y z
N MET A 1 -21.53 -8.14 -13.74
CA MET A 1 -22.24 -7.19 -12.85
C MET A 1 -22.15 -5.80 -13.50
N GLY A 2 -23.25 -5.01 -13.47
CA GLY A 2 -23.21 -3.61 -13.93
C GLY A 2 -22.48 -2.72 -12.93
N ASN A 3 -22.07 -1.53 -13.37
CA ASN A 3 -21.33 -0.56 -12.53
C ASN A 3 -22.08 -0.22 -11.23
N ASP A 4 -23.41 -0.08 -11.30
CA ASP A 4 -24.25 0.24 -10.14
C ASP A 4 -24.18 -0.85 -9.06
N ALA A 5 -24.21 -2.13 -9.48
CA ALA A 5 -24.09 -3.25 -8.56
C ALA A 5 -22.67 -3.32 -7.92
N ALA A 6 -21.63 -2.94 -8.64
CA ALA A 6 -20.28 -2.92 -8.12
C ALA A 6 -20.11 -1.84 -7.03
N VAL A 7 -20.70 -0.65 -7.22
CA VAL A 7 -20.68 0.43 -6.22
C VAL A 7 -21.42 -0.01 -4.95
N LEU A 8 -22.65 -0.51 -5.09
CA LEU A 8 -23.46 -0.98 -3.95
C LEU A 8 -22.79 -2.12 -3.19
N LEU A 9 -22.10 -3.01 -3.89
CA LEU A 9 -21.32 -4.08 -3.25
C LEU A 9 -20.14 -3.53 -2.45
N GLY A 10 -19.46 -2.50 -2.98
CA GLY A 10 -18.41 -1.79 -2.24
C GLY A 10 -18.94 -1.15 -0.95
N ASP A 11 -20.07 -0.45 -1.04
CA ASP A 11 -20.73 0.16 0.14
C ASP A 11 -21.14 -0.90 1.17
N PHE A 12 -21.68 -2.03 0.70
CA PHE A 12 -22.05 -3.15 1.58
C PHE A 12 -20.84 -3.70 2.34
N TRP A 13 -19.71 -3.93 1.65
CA TRP A 13 -18.50 -4.42 2.31
C TRP A 13 -17.89 -3.41 3.26
N LEU A 14 -17.99 -2.11 2.94
CA LEU A 14 -17.55 -1.04 3.83
C LEU A 14 -18.32 -1.06 5.16
N VAL A 15 -19.68 -1.18 5.09
CA VAL A 15 -20.51 -1.30 6.29
C VAL A 15 -20.18 -2.58 7.06
N LYS A 16 -19.97 -3.71 6.36
CA LYS A 16 -19.57 -4.96 7.02
C LYS A 16 -18.22 -4.87 7.74
N ALA A 17 -17.26 -4.15 7.18
CA ALA A 17 -15.99 -3.89 7.86
C ALA A 17 -16.19 -3.07 9.15
N MET A 18 -17.08 -2.06 9.13
CA MET A 18 -17.43 -1.29 10.34
C MET A 18 -18.09 -2.19 11.40
N ASP A 19 -19.04 -3.05 11.02
CA ASP A 19 -19.68 -4.01 11.93
C ASP A 19 -18.63 -4.91 12.62
N LEU A 20 -17.66 -5.43 11.86
CA LEU A 20 -16.58 -6.27 12.41
C LEU A 20 -15.69 -5.51 13.39
N ILE A 21 -15.33 -4.27 13.06
CA ILE A 21 -14.52 -3.41 13.94
C ILE A 21 -15.26 -3.14 15.24
N LEU A 22 -16.55 -2.81 15.17
CA LEU A 22 -17.38 -2.54 16.37
C LEU A 22 -17.54 -3.78 17.26
N ALA A 23 -17.42 -4.99 16.71
CA ALA A 23 -17.44 -6.23 17.45
C ALA A 23 -16.11 -6.57 18.16
N CYS A 24 -15.03 -5.79 17.98
CA CYS A 24 -13.73 -6.03 18.60
C CYS A 24 -13.65 -5.66 20.11
N GLY A 25 -14.78 -5.40 20.76
CA GLY A 25 -14.85 -5.16 22.20
C GLY A 25 -14.18 -3.84 22.62
N PRO A 26 -13.37 -3.81 23.69
CA PRO A 26 -12.85 -2.56 24.27
C PRO A 26 -12.03 -1.72 23.31
N GLU A 27 -11.39 -2.31 22.32
CA GLU A 27 -10.54 -1.60 21.35
C GLU A 27 -11.32 -1.03 20.16
N SER A 28 -12.63 -1.29 20.06
CA SER A 28 -13.46 -0.91 18.91
C SER A 28 -13.41 0.59 18.61
N GLU A 29 -13.43 1.47 19.62
CA GLU A 29 -13.33 2.92 19.42
C GLU A 29 -11.96 3.31 18.80
N ARG A 30 -10.88 2.72 19.27
CA ARG A 30 -9.54 2.97 18.72
C ARG A 30 -9.43 2.49 17.28
N LEU A 31 -9.95 1.31 17.00
CA LEU A 31 -9.93 0.70 15.68
C LEU A 31 -10.78 1.45 14.66
N ILE A 32 -11.98 1.89 15.04
CA ILE A 32 -12.84 2.65 14.13
C ILE A 32 -12.24 4.02 13.77
N ARG A 33 -11.53 4.68 14.70
CA ARG A 33 -10.79 5.91 14.43
C ARG A 33 -9.65 5.69 13.41
N ILE A 34 -8.90 4.59 13.54
CA ILE A 34 -7.86 4.21 12.58
C ILE A 34 -8.51 3.97 11.21
N PHE A 35 -9.59 3.19 11.17
CA PHE A 35 -10.31 2.88 9.94
C PHE A 35 -10.84 4.13 9.24
N ALA A 36 -11.51 5.03 9.97
CA ALA A 36 -12.03 6.28 9.42
C ALA A 36 -10.91 7.17 8.86
N LYS A 37 -9.78 7.29 9.59
CA LYS A 37 -8.62 8.02 9.10
C LYS A 37 -8.07 7.40 7.81
N THR A 38 -7.94 6.08 7.78
CA THR A 38 -7.44 5.37 6.60
C THR A 38 -8.32 5.59 5.37
N LEU A 39 -9.65 5.58 5.55
CA LEU A 39 -10.58 5.88 4.44
C LEU A 39 -10.41 7.32 3.94
N SER A 40 -10.19 8.29 4.84
CA SER A 40 -9.88 9.67 4.43
C SER A 40 -8.57 9.72 3.67
N ASP A 41 -7.51 9.06 4.16
CA ASP A 41 -6.21 9.01 3.49
C ASP A 41 -6.34 8.41 2.08
N LEU A 42 -7.06 7.29 1.94
CA LEU A 42 -7.29 6.65 0.63
C LEU A 42 -7.99 7.59 -0.35
N ALA A 43 -9.05 8.27 0.10
CA ALA A 43 -9.79 9.22 -0.74
C ALA A 43 -8.94 10.44 -1.12
N GLU A 44 -8.21 11.03 -0.17
CA GLU A 44 -7.31 12.15 -0.40
C GLU A 44 -6.17 11.78 -1.36
N GLY A 45 -5.60 10.57 -1.22
CA GLY A 45 -4.55 10.05 -2.10
C GLY A 45 -5.04 9.92 -3.54
N GLU A 46 -6.25 9.37 -3.74
CA GLU A 46 -6.84 9.27 -5.07
C GLU A 46 -7.16 10.64 -5.67
N MET A 47 -7.73 11.55 -4.88
CA MET A 47 -8.00 12.93 -5.33
C MET A 47 -6.72 13.66 -5.72
N LEU A 48 -5.64 13.52 -4.94
CA LEU A 48 -4.35 14.12 -5.26
C LEU A 48 -3.77 13.53 -6.56
N GLN A 49 -3.85 12.21 -6.74
CA GLN A 49 -3.40 11.55 -7.96
C GLN A 49 -4.16 12.09 -9.20
N LEU A 50 -5.49 12.17 -9.12
CA LEU A 50 -6.31 12.70 -10.21
C LEU A 50 -5.99 14.17 -10.53
N GLN A 51 -5.77 14.99 -9.49
CA GLN A 51 -5.39 16.38 -9.66
C GLN A 51 -4.04 16.51 -10.38
N LYS A 52 -3.03 15.77 -9.91
CA LYS A 52 -1.67 15.81 -10.47
C LYS A 52 -1.61 15.25 -11.89
N ALA A 53 -2.35 14.18 -12.18
CA ALA A 53 -2.47 13.65 -13.53
C ALA A 53 -3.03 14.70 -14.52
N ARG A 54 -4.02 15.50 -14.09
CA ARG A 54 -4.58 16.60 -14.92
C ARG A 54 -3.60 17.76 -15.12
N GLN A 55 -2.76 18.05 -14.14
CA GLN A 55 -1.79 19.14 -14.17
C GLN A 55 -0.51 18.76 -14.93
N GLY A 56 -0.19 17.46 -14.98
CA GLY A 56 1.05 16.98 -15.60
C GLY A 56 2.31 17.39 -14.84
N ASP A 57 2.19 17.74 -13.54
CA ASP A 57 3.27 18.32 -12.72
C ASP A 57 3.59 17.50 -11.45
N THR A 58 3.37 16.19 -11.49
CA THR A 58 3.64 15.30 -10.34
C THR A 58 5.11 15.36 -9.95
N SER A 59 5.39 15.93 -8.78
CA SER A 59 6.71 15.88 -8.18
C SER A 59 6.97 14.54 -7.50
N ARG A 60 8.25 14.28 -7.17
CA ARG A 60 8.62 13.11 -6.36
C ARG A 60 7.90 13.09 -5.01
N ASP A 61 7.80 14.22 -4.34
CA ASP A 61 7.15 14.31 -3.02
C ASP A 61 5.64 14.09 -3.15
N ASP A 62 5.00 14.60 -4.21
CA ASP A 62 3.61 14.30 -4.52
C ASP A 62 3.41 12.80 -4.73
N TYR A 63 4.30 12.15 -5.48
CA TYR A 63 4.23 10.71 -5.71
C TYR A 63 4.29 9.92 -4.39
N PHE A 64 5.26 10.19 -3.51
CA PHE A 64 5.35 9.51 -2.22
C PHE A 64 4.12 9.76 -1.35
N ARG A 65 3.58 10.96 -1.37
CA ARG A 65 2.34 11.28 -0.66
C ARG A 65 1.16 10.50 -1.21
N ILE A 66 1.04 10.39 -2.53
CA ILE A 66 -0.01 9.61 -3.21
C ILE A 66 0.07 8.15 -2.82
N ILE A 67 1.23 7.49 -2.97
CA ILE A 67 1.36 6.06 -2.69
C ILE A 67 1.21 5.72 -1.21
N TYR A 68 1.66 6.62 -0.32
CA TYR A 68 1.38 6.45 1.10
C TYR A 68 -0.13 6.49 1.37
N SER A 69 -0.78 7.59 0.97
CA SER A 69 -2.20 7.78 1.26
C SER A 69 -3.09 6.73 0.59
N LYS A 70 -2.87 6.46 -0.69
CA LYS A 70 -3.70 5.56 -1.50
C LYS A 70 -3.47 4.08 -1.22
N THR A 71 -2.27 3.69 -0.77
CA THR A 71 -1.89 2.27 -0.65
C THR A 71 -1.30 1.94 0.72
N ALA A 72 -0.19 2.57 1.12
CA ALA A 72 0.54 2.18 2.32
C ALA A 72 -0.25 2.44 3.61
N SER A 73 -1.14 3.43 3.65
CA SER A 73 -2.00 3.73 4.79
C SER A 73 -2.88 2.54 5.20
N LEU A 74 -3.37 1.77 4.23
CA LEU A 74 -4.18 0.58 4.51
C LEU A 74 -3.33 -0.59 5.04
N PHE A 75 -2.11 -0.76 4.54
CA PHE A 75 -1.15 -1.73 5.10
C PHE A 75 -0.77 -1.36 6.54
N GLU A 76 -0.47 -0.08 6.79
CA GLU A 76 -0.22 0.43 8.13
C GLU A 76 -1.39 0.15 9.07
N ALA A 77 -2.60 0.54 8.66
CA ALA A 77 -3.81 0.36 9.46
C ALA A 77 -4.07 -1.11 9.78
N SER A 78 -3.87 -2.00 8.81
CA SER A 78 -4.05 -3.45 9.00
C SER A 78 -3.07 -4.02 10.04
N CYS A 79 -1.78 -3.69 9.91
CA CYS A 79 -0.75 -4.15 10.85
C CYS A 79 -0.96 -3.58 12.26
N VAL A 80 -1.26 -2.28 12.37
CA VAL A 80 -1.48 -1.62 13.67
C VAL A 80 -2.75 -2.13 14.34
N SER A 81 -3.84 -2.30 13.58
CA SER A 81 -5.11 -2.81 14.14
C SER A 81 -4.97 -4.22 14.66
N ALA A 82 -4.29 -5.11 13.91
CA ALA A 82 -4.01 -6.48 14.39
C ALA A 82 -3.17 -6.47 15.67
N ALA A 83 -2.15 -5.63 15.74
CA ALA A 83 -1.31 -5.50 16.92
C ALA A 83 -2.09 -4.96 18.14
N ILE A 84 -3.02 -3.99 17.95
CA ILE A 84 -3.92 -3.50 19.00
C ILE A 84 -4.79 -4.63 19.52
N CYS A 85 -5.43 -5.40 18.64
CA CYS A 85 -6.27 -6.54 19.03
C CYS A 85 -5.49 -7.61 19.82
N ALA A 86 -4.19 -7.76 19.53
CA ALA A 86 -3.29 -8.65 20.25
C ALA A 86 -2.76 -8.09 21.59
N GLY A 87 -3.17 -6.88 21.99
CA GLY A 87 -2.69 -6.25 23.23
C GLY A 87 -1.23 -5.79 23.18
N ALA A 88 -0.74 -5.42 22.00
CA ALA A 88 0.64 -5.04 21.79
C ALA A 88 1.03 -3.74 22.54
N SER A 89 2.26 -3.69 23.04
CA SER A 89 2.85 -2.48 23.62
C SER A 89 3.10 -1.40 22.57
N GLU A 90 3.28 -0.15 22.99
CA GLU A 90 3.57 0.97 22.08
C GLU A 90 4.82 0.74 21.20
N LYS A 91 5.83 0.04 21.71
CA LYS A 91 7.01 -0.34 20.92
C LYS A 91 6.67 -1.34 19.79
N GLN A 92 5.79 -2.28 20.08
CA GLN A 92 5.30 -3.26 19.09
C GLN A 92 4.38 -2.57 18.07
N LEU A 93 3.51 -1.66 18.52
CA LEU A 93 2.67 -0.85 17.62
C LEU A 93 3.51 0.00 16.68
N SER A 94 4.60 0.60 17.18
CA SER A 94 5.55 1.34 16.34
C SER A 94 6.22 0.45 15.30
N ALA A 95 6.61 -0.76 15.68
CA ALA A 95 7.20 -1.73 14.74
C ALA A 95 6.18 -2.21 13.70
N ALA A 96 4.93 -2.50 14.11
CA ALA A 96 3.85 -2.88 13.21
C ALA A 96 3.54 -1.76 12.19
N ARG A 97 3.53 -0.50 12.65
CA ARG A 97 3.37 0.68 11.80
C ARG A 97 4.49 0.78 10.78
N GLU A 98 5.75 0.74 11.24
CA GLU A 98 6.91 0.85 10.36
C GLU A 98 6.91 -0.27 9.31
N PHE A 99 6.63 -1.51 9.71
CA PHE A 99 6.52 -2.64 8.79
C PHE A 99 5.41 -2.40 7.74
N GLY A 100 4.19 -2.05 8.18
CA GLY A 100 3.05 -1.80 7.31
C GLY A 100 3.32 -0.71 6.26
N ILE A 101 3.91 0.43 6.68
CA ILE A 101 4.27 1.51 5.76
C ILE A 101 5.29 1.03 4.73
N ARG A 102 6.36 0.37 5.14
CA ARG A 102 7.42 -0.08 4.23
C ARG A 102 6.93 -1.08 3.22
N ILE A 103 6.16 -2.08 3.67
CA ILE A 103 5.64 -3.11 2.76
C ILE A 103 4.60 -2.54 1.80
N GLY A 104 3.77 -1.58 2.25
CA GLY A 104 2.80 -0.90 1.40
C GLY A 104 3.45 -0.03 0.32
N ILE A 105 4.53 0.69 0.66
CA ILE A 105 5.33 1.46 -0.32
C ILE A 105 6.02 0.50 -1.30
N ALA A 106 6.66 -0.57 -0.81
CA ALA A 106 7.29 -1.58 -1.65
C ALA A 106 6.30 -2.23 -2.61
N PHE A 107 5.08 -2.53 -2.13
CA PHE A 107 4.00 -3.08 -2.94
C PHE A 107 3.66 -2.16 -4.12
N GLN A 108 3.47 -0.86 -3.90
CA GLN A 108 3.12 0.09 -4.95
C GLN A 108 4.26 0.30 -5.95
N ILE A 109 5.51 0.42 -5.47
CA ILE A 109 6.66 0.54 -6.37
C ILE A 109 6.82 -0.72 -7.24
N LYS A 110 6.56 -1.91 -6.68
CA LYS A 110 6.58 -3.16 -7.46
C LYS A 110 5.48 -3.18 -8.51
N ASP A 111 4.26 -2.71 -8.19
CA ASP A 111 3.19 -2.58 -9.18
C ASP A 111 3.61 -1.66 -10.34
N ASP A 112 4.19 -0.50 -10.02
CA ASP A 112 4.66 0.44 -11.04
C ASP A 112 5.77 -0.15 -11.93
N ILE A 113 6.66 -0.98 -11.36
CA ILE A 113 7.68 -1.71 -12.12
C ILE A 113 7.02 -2.75 -13.04
N LEU A 114 6.06 -3.52 -12.54
CA LEU A 114 5.34 -4.53 -13.31
C LEU A 114 4.53 -3.91 -14.44
N ASP A 115 3.85 -2.80 -14.21
CA ASP A 115 3.08 -2.08 -15.24
C ASP A 115 3.96 -1.69 -16.44
N VAL A 116 5.20 -1.27 -16.19
CA VAL A 116 6.14 -0.90 -17.26
C VAL A 116 6.73 -2.13 -17.97
N THR A 117 7.10 -3.17 -17.21
CA THR A 117 7.70 -4.37 -17.79
C THR A 117 6.69 -5.16 -18.63
N SER A 118 5.45 -5.29 -18.15
CA SER A 118 4.36 -5.96 -18.86
C SER A 118 3.98 -5.24 -20.15
N SER A 119 3.90 -3.89 -20.09
CA SER A 119 3.62 -3.09 -21.29
C SER A 119 4.75 -3.18 -22.31
N ALA A 120 6.02 -3.30 -21.92
CA ALA A 120 7.15 -3.48 -22.83
C ALA A 120 7.09 -4.85 -23.55
N GLU A 121 6.66 -5.91 -22.87
CA GLU A 121 6.47 -7.24 -23.50
C GLU A 121 5.28 -7.27 -24.48
N VAL A 122 4.20 -6.55 -24.16
CA VAL A 122 3.01 -6.45 -25.02
C VAL A 122 3.22 -5.45 -26.16
N LEU A 123 3.93 -4.34 -25.95
CA LEU A 123 4.21 -3.28 -26.93
C LEU A 123 5.28 -3.68 -27.96
N GLY A 124 5.99 -4.80 -27.80
CA GLY A 124 6.80 -5.37 -28.87
C GLY A 124 6.03 -5.63 -30.17
N LYS A 125 4.71 -5.42 -30.18
CA LYS A 125 3.83 -5.60 -31.34
C LYS A 125 2.99 -4.39 -31.79
N ASN A 126 2.85 -3.30 -31.03
CA ASN A 126 2.06 -2.15 -31.47
C ASN A 126 2.48 -0.81 -30.83
N VAL A 127 3.34 -0.08 -31.49
CA VAL A 127 3.59 1.32 -31.19
C VAL A 127 2.51 2.16 -31.88
N GLY A 128 1.50 2.62 -31.15
CA GLY A 128 0.59 3.63 -31.65
C GLY A 128 -0.87 3.46 -31.22
N LYS A 129 -1.23 4.02 -30.09
CA LYS A 129 -2.51 4.58 -29.63
C LYS A 129 -2.79 4.17 -28.19
N ASP A 130 -2.66 5.11 -27.35
CA ASP A 130 -3.47 5.59 -26.23
C ASP A 130 -2.60 6.19 -25.11
N ALA A 131 -1.94 7.28 -25.44
CA ALA A 131 -1.30 8.20 -24.50
C ALA A 131 -2.37 9.05 -23.77
N ARG A 132 -3.39 8.46 -23.12
CA ARG A 132 -4.46 9.22 -22.47
C ARG A 132 -4.66 9.00 -20.97
N ASP A 133 -3.94 8.05 -20.34
CA ASP A 133 -3.93 7.90 -18.90
C ASP A 133 -2.48 7.75 -18.40
N GLU A 134 -1.64 8.76 -18.62
CA GLU A 134 -0.29 8.81 -18.05
C GLU A 134 -0.37 9.02 -16.54
N LYS A 135 -0.68 7.96 -15.79
CA LYS A 135 -0.36 7.93 -14.38
C LYS A 135 1.14 8.13 -14.25
N SER A 136 1.54 9.17 -13.50
CA SER A 136 2.94 9.30 -13.12
C SER A 136 3.30 8.14 -12.21
N THR A 137 4.06 7.17 -12.73
CA THR A 137 4.58 6.03 -11.98
C THR A 137 5.96 6.37 -11.42
N PHE A 138 6.44 5.59 -10.46
CA PHE A 138 7.81 5.76 -9.96
C PHE A 138 8.84 5.66 -11.09
N VAL A 139 8.61 4.74 -12.02
CA VAL A 139 9.51 4.51 -13.16
C VAL A 139 9.53 5.71 -14.10
N THR A 140 8.37 6.34 -14.38
CA THR A 140 8.32 7.53 -15.25
C THR A 140 8.93 8.76 -14.60
N LEU A 141 8.90 8.88 -13.27
CA LEU A 141 9.43 10.04 -12.54
C LEU A 141 10.93 9.94 -12.23
N LEU A 142 11.45 8.77 -11.91
CA LEU A 142 12.80 8.60 -11.39
C LEU A 142 13.64 7.58 -12.18
N GLY A 143 13.05 6.86 -13.12
CA GLY A 143 13.69 5.82 -13.91
C GLY A 143 13.59 4.43 -13.26
N PHE A 144 13.80 3.40 -14.09
CA PHE A 144 13.65 1.99 -13.70
C PHE A 144 14.63 1.56 -12.61
N ASP A 145 15.91 1.91 -12.76
CA ASP A 145 16.96 1.53 -11.79
C ASP A 145 16.68 2.14 -10.41
N ALA A 146 16.26 3.42 -10.38
CA ALA A 146 15.88 4.07 -9.13
C ALA A 146 14.64 3.42 -8.50
N ALA A 147 13.67 2.95 -9.30
CA ALA A 147 12.52 2.22 -8.78
C ALA A 147 12.94 0.90 -8.12
N CYS A 148 13.83 0.15 -8.76
CA CYS A 148 14.38 -1.09 -8.21
C CYS A 148 15.16 -0.84 -6.90
N ASP A 149 15.97 0.21 -6.84
CA ASP A 149 16.73 0.58 -5.65
C ASP A 149 15.80 0.95 -4.48
N TYR A 150 14.75 1.74 -4.74
CA TYR A 150 13.76 2.09 -3.72
C TYR A 150 12.96 0.88 -3.24
N LEU A 151 12.53 0.01 -4.15
CA LEU A 151 11.87 -1.26 -3.80
C LEU A 151 12.74 -2.08 -2.85
N ASN A 152 14.01 -2.28 -3.21
CA ASN A 152 14.98 -3.01 -2.39
C ASN A 152 15.20 -2.35 -1.03
N LYS A 153 15.31 -1.03 -0.99
CA LYS A 153 15.46 -0.26 0.25
C LYS A 153 14.28 -0.47 1.21
N GLU A 154 13.05 -0.38 0.72
CA GLU A 154 11.87 -0.56 1.56
C GLU A 154 11.71 -2.02 2.00
N ALA A 155 12.00 -2.98 1.13
CA ALA A 155 12.02 -4.40 1.48
C ALA A 155 13.09 -4.73 2.55
N CYS A 156 14.30 -4.22 2.40
CA CYS A 156 15.36 -4.36 3.41
C CYS A 156 14.95 -3.72 4.74
N GLY A 157 14.31 -2.54 4.71
CA GLY A 157 13.79 -1.89 5.90
C GLY A 157 12.71 -2.71 6.59
N ALA A 158 11.76 -3.29 5.84
CA ALA A 158 10.74 -4.18 6.38
C ALA A 158 11.37 -5.42 7.06
N ARG A 159 12.34 -6.08 6.39
CA ARG A 159 13.07 -7.23 6.98
C ARG A 159 13.85 -6.84 8.23
N ALA A 160 14.42 -5.64 8.29
CA ALA A 160 15.12 -5.15 9.48
C ALA A 160 14.17 -4.98 10.68
N VAL A 161 12.93 -4.55 10.46
CA VAL A 161 11.89 -4.50 11.50
C VAL A 161 11.57 -5.90 11.99
N LEU A 162 11.33 -6.86 11.09
CA LEU A 162 11.06 -8.26 11.43
C LEU A 162 12.21 -8.90 12.20
N GLY A 163 13.47 -8.67 11.78
CA GLY A 163 14.65 -9.17 12.48
C GLY A 163 14.73 -8.71 13.94
N LYS A 164 14.45 -7.42 14.20
CA LYS A 164 14.39 -6.88 15.58
C LYS A 164 13.25 -7.51 16.42
N LEU A 165 12.15 -7.89 15.79
CA LEU A 165 11.06 -8.60 16.46
C LEU A 165 11.46 -10.06 16.73
N LYS A 166 12.08 -10.73 15.78
CA LYS A 166 12.59 -12.12 15.90
C LYS A 166 13.61 -12.27 17.02
N GLU A 167 14.54 -11.32 17.14
CA GLU A 167 15.51 -11.27 18.27
C GLU A 167 14.85 -11.17 19.64
N ARG A 168 13.61 -10.69 19.70
CA ARG A 168 12.79 -10.61 20.92
C ARG A 168 11.87 -11.80 21.13
N GLY A 169 11.97 -12.83 20.26
CA GLY A 169 11.20 -14.07 20.37
C GLY A 169 9.83 -14.04 19.70
N TYR A 170 9.53 -13.04 18.86
CA TYR A 170 8.27 -13.02 18.09
C TYR A 170 8.38 -13.88 16.83
N ALA A 171 7.30 -14.57 16.47
CA ALA A 171 7.21 -15.32 15.22
C ALA A 171 7.07 -14.31 14.05
N THR A 172 8.02 -14.35 13.12
CA THR A 172 8.08 -13.42 11.97
C THR A 172 8.14 -14.13 10.62
N ASP A 173 8.24 -15.45 10.61
CA ASP A 173 8.53 -16.23 9.40
C ASP A 173 7.48 -16.02 8.30
N ASP A 174 6.18 -15.98 8.64
CA ASP A 174 5.11 -15.72 7.68
C ASP A 174 5.20 -14.31 7.07
N TYR A 175 5.63 -13.32 7.84
CA TYR A 175 5.82 -11.95 7.36
C TYR A 175 7.08 -11.82 6.50
N GLU A 176 8.13 -12.60 6.78
CA GLU A 176 9.31 -12.71 5.92
C GLU A 176 8.92 -13.31 4.56
N ILE A 177 8.15 -14.41 4.55
CA ILE A 177 7.62 -15.04 3.33
C ILE A 177 6.74 -14.05 2.55
N LEU A 178 5.83 -13.34 3.21
CA LEU A 178 4.97 -12.32 2.58
C LEU A 178 5.80 -11.20 1.95
N THR A 179 6.82 -10.71 2.67
CA THR A 179 7.72 -9.66 2.16
C THR A 179 8.44 -10.13 0.89
N ASP A 180 8.98 -11.34 0.90
CA ASP A 180 9.67 -11.94 -0.24
C ASP A 180 8.72 -12.16 -1.42
N TYR A 181 7.51 -12.64 -1.16
CA TYR A 181 6.49 -12.80 -2.20
C TYR A 181 6.13 -11.46 -2.86
N LEU A 182 5.85 -10.41 -2.08
CA LEU A 182 5.45 -9.11 -2.61
C LEU A 182 6.54 -8.44 -3.45
N VAL A 183 7.80 -8.63 -3.08
CA VAL A 183 8.96 -8.04 -3.78
C VAL A 183 9.31 -8.83 -5.06
N ASN A 184 9.23 -10.16 -4.99
CA ASN A 184 9.67 -11.04 -6.08
C ASN A 184 8.55 -11.54 -6.98
N ARG A 185 7.27 -11.17 -6.71
CA ARG A 185 6.14 -11.60 -7.54
C ARG A 185 6.36 -11.20 -9.01
N ASP A 186 6.15 -12.15 -9.88
CA ASP A 186 5.89 -11.93 -11.29
C ASP A 186 4.37 -11.76 -11.47
N MET A 187 3.93 -11.26 -12.61
CA MET A 187 2.49 -11.07 -12.88
C MET A 187 1.70 -12.35 -12.68
#